data_c9944f566af835fd9e1d3e6142220e3f
#
_entry.id   c9944f566af835fd9e1d3e6142220e3f
#
_cell.length_a   1.000
_cell.length_b   1.000
_cell.length_c   1.000
_cell.angle_alpha   90.00
_cell.angle_beta   90.00
_cell.angle_gamma   90.00
#
_symmetry.space_group_name_H-M   'P 1'
#
loop_
_entity.id
_entity.type
_entity.pdbx_description
1 polymer ?
#
loop_
_entity_poly.entity_id
_entity_poly.type
_entity_poly.pdbx_seq_one_letter_code
_entity_poly.pdbx_strand_id
1 'polypeptide(L)'
;MGARIAAKDLAQGQELPRWSYKVVREDLVKYANASGDGNPIHQNEEFAKSVGLPDVIAHGMHTMGRMGEYVTDWSGDPGALEQFKTRFSAMVVVPADGGNTVTVAGTVAEKLEGDRVRLDLLATTPDGATVAKGEAVVALG
;
A
#
# COMPACT_ATOMS: atom_id res chain seq x y z
N MET A 1 0.95 -16.41 -16.98
CA MET A 1 0.06 -17.10 -16.04
C MET A 1 -1.18 -16.24 -15.80
N GLY A 2 -2.32 -16.86 -15.67
CA GLY A 2 -3.56 -16.15 -15.38
C GLY A 2 -3.73 -15.88 -13.89
N ALA A 3 -4.69 -15.02 -13.55
CA ALA A 3 -5.06 -14.74 -12.18
C ALA A 3 -5.60 -16.01 -11.49
N ARG A 4 -5.31 -16.14 -10.18
CA ARG A 4 -5.80 -17.26 -9.37
C ARG A 4 -7.29 -17.14 -9.02
N ILE A 5 -7.81 -15.94 -9.11
CA ILE A 5 -9.18 -15.61 -8.71
C ILE A 5 -9.98 -15.29 -9.96
N ALA A 6 -11.17 -15.91 -10.08
CA ALA A 6 -12.07 -15.65 -11.18
C ALA A 6 -13.09 -14.57 -10.80
N ALA A 7 -13.35 -13.65 -11.70
CA ALA A 7 -14.30 -12.56 -11.47
C ALA A 7 -15.71 -13.08 -11.14
N LYS A 8 -16.11 -14.20 -11.74
CA LYS A 8 -17.42 -14.81 -11.49
C LYS A 8 -17.64 -15.25 -10.05
N ASP A 9 -16.56 -15.51 -9.33
CA ASP A 9 -16.61 -15.97 -7.93
C ASP A 9 -16.65 -14.83 -6.93
N LEU A 10 -16.61 -13.59 -7.40
CA LEU A 10 -16.61 -12.40 -6.56
C LEU A 10 -17.98 -11.72 -6.55
N ALA A 11 -18.28 -11.07 -5.43
CA ALA A 11 -19.48 -10.27 -5.28
C ALA A 11 -19.13 -8.83 -4.95
N GLN A 12 -19.91 -7.88 -5.44
CA GLN A 12 -19.76 -6.48 -5.05
C GLN A 12 -19.92 -6.35 -3.54
N GLY A 13 -19.04 -5.62 -2.89
CA GLY A 13 -19.01 -5.46 -1.46
C GLY A 13 -18.21 -6.52 -0.71
N GLN A 14 -17.72 -7.55 -1.42
CA GLN A 14 -16.93 -8.61 -0.81
C GLN A 14 -15.59 -8.06 -0.31
N GLU A 15 -15.25 -8.38 0.94
CA GLU A 15 -13.97 -8.01 1.52
C GLU A 15 -12.89 -9.02 1.14
N LEU A 16 -11.70 -8.50 0.82
CA LEU A 16 -10.52 -9.31 0.61
C LEU A 16 -9.86 -9.61 1.96
N PRO A 17 -9.03 -10.67 2.07
CA PRO A 17 -8.25 -10.90 3.27
C PRO A 17 -7.38 -9.70 3.59
N ARG A 18 -7.27 -9.34 4.87
CA ARG A 18 -6.39 -8.27 5.32
C ARG A 18 -4.95 -8.75 5.35
N TRP A 19 -4.04 -7.82 5.15
CA TRP A 19 -2.62 -8.09 5.11
C TRP A 19 -1.88 -6.98 5.84
N SER A 20 -0.92 -7.35 6.67
CA SER A 20 -0.11 -6.37 7.40
C SER A 20 1.36 -6.57 7.08
N TYR A 21 2.08 -5.46 7.04
CA TYR A 21 3.54 -5.50 6.95
C TYR A 21 4.15 -4.54 7.95
N LYS A 22 5.36 -4.87 8.37
CA LYS A 22 6.14 -4.00 9.25
C LYS A 22 7.11 -3.19 8.42
N VAL A 23 7.24 -1.91 8.71
CA VAL A 23 8.23 -1.03 8.12
C VAL A 23 9.18 -0.54 9.19
N VAL A 24 10.48 -0.72 8.97
CA VAL A 24 11.56 -0.26 9.85
C VAL A 24 12.45 0.72 9.09
N ARG A 25 13.26 1.49 9.79
CA ARG A 25 14.12 2.51 9.16
C ARG A 25 15.06 1.95 8.11
N GLU A 26 15.55 0.73 8.32
CA GLU A 26 16.40 0.06 7.33
C GLU A 26 15.70 -0.11 5.97
N ASP A 27 14.40 -0.39 5.99
CA ASP A 27 13.60 -0.49 4.75
C ASP A 27 13.59 0.83 3.98
N LEU A 28 13.55 1.94 4.69
CA LEU A 28 13.53 3.28 4.07
C LEU A 28 14.86 3.60 3.41
N VAL A 29 15.97 3.19 4.02
CA VAL A 29 17.29 3.35 3.42
C VAL A 29 17.40 2.54 2.14
N LYS A 30 16.95 1.29 2.16
CA LYS A 30 16.93 0.43 0.97
C LYS A 30 16.05 1.03 -0.13
N TYR A 31 14.88 1.54 0.25
CA TYR A 31 13.97 2.15 -0.71
C TYR A 31 14.57 3.43 -1.31
N ALA A 32 15.21 4.27 -0.51
CA ALA A 32 15.88 5.49 -0.99
C ALA A 32 16.95 5.14 -2.02
N ASN A 33 17.73 4.11 -1.76
CA ASN A 33 18.79 3.66 -2.68
C ASN A 33 18.21 3.11 -3.98
N ALA A 34 17.11 2.39 -3.91
CA ALA A 34 16.47 1.79 -5.08
C ALA A 34 15.72 2.81 -5.93
N SER A 35 15.03 3.74 -5.30
CA SER A 35 14.17 4.73 -5.98
C SER A 35 14.90 6.00 -6.39
N GLY A 36 16.03 6.30 -5.75
CA GLY A 36 16.73 7.57 -5.92
C GLY A 36 16.16 8.71 -5.07
N ASP A 37 15.16 8.44 -4.22
CA ASP A 37 14.59 9.44 -3.32
C ASP A 37 15.36 9.46 -2.00
N GLY A 38 16.41 10.25 -1.95
CA GLY A 38 17.27 10.39 -0.78
C GLY A 38 16.86 11.52 0.19
N ASN A 39 15.61 11.97 0.15
CA ASN A 39 15.16 13.05 1.04
C ASN A 39 15.41 12.66 2.50
N PRO A 40 16.13 13.49 3.27
CA PRO A 40 16.53 13.14 4.64
C PRO A 40 15.36 12.99 5.63
N ILE A 41 14.16 13.44 5.31
CA ILE A 41 12.99 13.22 6.17
C ILE A 41 12.66 11.73 6.34
N HIS A 42 13.15 10.88 5.44
CA HIS A 42 12.94 9.43 5.47
C HIS A 42 14.09 8.68 6.14
N GLN A 43 15.15 9.37 6.54
CA GLN A 43 16.36 8.70 7.06
C GLN A 43 16.97 9.35 8.30
N ASN A 44 16.76 10.66 8.49
CA ASN A 44 17.42 11.43 9.53
C ASN A 44 16.39 11.99 10.50
N GLU A 45 16.37 11.45 11.73
CA GLU A 45 15.40 11.84 12.75
C GLU A 45 15.54 13.31 13.13
N GLU A 46 16.76 13.78 13.33
CA GLU A 46 17.01 15.17 13.70
C GLU A 46 16.51 16.13 12.62
N PHE A 47 16.82 15.82 11.36
CA PHE A 47 16.34 16.62 10.24
C PHE A 47 14.82 16.61 10.14
N ALA A 48 14.19 15.44 10.26
CA ALA A 48 12.73 15.31 10.19
C ALA A 48 12.07 16.18 11.27
N LYS A 49 12.55 16.12 12.49
CA LYS A 49 12.03 16.93 13.59
C LYS A 49 12.29 18.43 13.37
N SER A 50 13.41 18.79 12.77
CA SER A 50 13.76 20.19 12.51
C SER A 50 12.82 20.86 11.51
N VAL A 51 12.18 20.10 10.62
CA VAL A 51 11.21 20.60 9.64
C VAL A 51 9.75 20.39 10.09
N GLY A 52 9.52 20.04 11.35
CA GLY A 52 8.19 19.97 11.94
C GLY A 52 7.54 18.61 11.90
N LEU A 53 8.25 17.56 11.52
CA LEU A 53 7.72 16.20 11.52
C LEU A 53 7.91 15.57 12.90
N PRO A 54 7.01 14.64 13.30
CA PRO A 54 7.14 13.99 14.61
C PRO A 54 8.36 13.07 14.71
N ASP A 55 8.78 12.49 13.58
CA ASP A 55 9.88 11.55 13.48
C ASP A 55 10.18 11.28 12.00
N VAL A 56 11.06 10.30 11.72
CA VAL A 56 11.26 9.80 10.36
C VAL A 56 9.96 9.25 9.82
N ILE A 57 9.66 9.54 8.57
CA ILE A 57 8.44 9.06 7.90
C ILE A 57 8.80 8.20 6.68
N ALA A 58 7.93 7.23 6.37
CA ALA A 58 8.07 6.40 5.18
C ALA A 58 7.77 7.22 3.93
N HIS A 59 8.44 6.86 2.81
CA HIS A 59 8.09 7.40 1.50
C HIS A 59 6.64 7.00 1.17
N GLY A 60 5.86 7.94 0.65
CA GLY A 60 4.51 7.63 0.17
C GLY A 60 4.52 6.53 -0.89
N MET A 61 5.46 6.60 -1.82
CA MET A 61 5.59 5.59 -2.87
C MET A 61 5.96 4.20 -2.35
N HIS A 62 6.63 4.10 -1.19
CA HIS A 62 6.87 2.82 -0.52
C HIS A 62 5.53 2.20 -0.09
N THR A 63 4.68 2.98 0.55
CA THR A 63 3.34 2.53 0.96
C THR A 63 2.51 2.12 -0.24
N MET A 64 2.51 2.93 -1.31
CA MET A 64 1.79 2.61 -2.53
C MET A 64 2.28 1.32 -3.17
N GLY A 65 3.59 1.10 -3.20
CA GLY A 65 4.18 -0.13 -3.72
C GLY A 65 3.74 -1.36 -2.94
N ARG A 66 3.65 -1.27 -1.62
CA ARG A 66 3.17 -2.37 -0.77
C ARG A 66 1.67 -2.63 -1.00
N MET A 67 0.88 -1.59 -1.22
CA MET A 67 -0.53 -1.76 -1.58
C MET A 67 -0.67 -2.46 -2.93
N GLY A 68 0.18 -2.13 -3.90
CA GLY A 68 0.22 -2.83 -5.19
C GLY A 68 0.59 -4.30 -5.05
N GLU A 69 1.57 -4.61 -4.21
CA GLU A 69 1.95 -5.98 -3.88
C GLU A 69 0.78 -6.77 -3.30
N TYR A 70 0.01 -6.15 -2.41
CA TYR A 70 -1.21 -6.75 -1.86
C TYR A 70 -2.17 -7.20 -2.97
N VAL A 71 -2.39 -6.34 -3.95
CA VAL A 71 -3.31 -6.62 -5.07
C VAL A 71 -2.76 -7.74 -5.95
N THR A 72 -1.49 -7.69 -6.31
CA THR A 72 -0.88 -8.69 -7.19
C THR A 72 -0.74 -10.04 -6.51
N ASP A 73 -0.49 -10.08 -5.22
CA ASP A 73 -0.50 -11.32 -4.44
C ASP A 73 -1.89 -11.94 -4.39
N TRP A 74 -2.90 -11.10 -4.14
CA TRP A 74 -4.29 -11.57 -4.10
C TRP A 74 -4.73 -12.15 -5.44
N SER A 75 -4.49 -11.43 -6.53
CA SER A 75 -4.87 -11.88 -7.87
C SER A 75 -4.05 -13.09 -8.33
N GLY A 76 -2.81 -13.18 -7.88
CA GLY A 76 -1.86 -14.22 -8.31
C GLY A 76 -1.22 -13.97 -9.66
N ASP A 77 -1.45 -12.80 -10.24
CA ASP A 77 -0.89 -12.42 -11.53
C ASP A 77 -0.55 -10.93 -11.54
N PRO A 78 0.74 -10.55 -11.51
CA PRO A 78 1.13 -9.14 -11.57
C PRO A 78 0.61 -8.42 -12.81
N GLY A 79 0.47 -9.14 -13.93
CA GLY A 79 -0.06 -8.58 -15.18
C GLY A 79 -1.55 -8.29 -15.15
N ALA A 80 -2.27 -8.75 -14.12
CA ALA A 80 -3.70 -8.49 -13.99
C ALA A 80 -4.01 -7.07 -13.53
N LEU A 81 -3.08 -6.41 -12.86
CA LEU A 81 -3.27 -5.04 -12.37
C LEU A 81 -3.13 -4.06 -13.53
N GLU A 82 -4.25 -3.47 -13.95
CA GLU A 82 -4.30 -2.58 -15.11
C GLU A 82 -4.26 -1.11 -14.74
N GLN A 83 -4.92 -0.73 -13.65
CA GLN A 83 -4.94 0.65 -13.16
C GLN A 83 -4.75 0.66 -11.66
N PHE A 84 -3.99 1.61 -11.17
CA PHE A 84 -3.73 1.75 -9.75
C PHE A 84 -3.52 3.23 -9.43
N LYS A 85 -4.29 3.74 -8.48
CA LYS A 85 -4.13 5.10 -7.99
C LYS A 85 -4.27 5.13 -6.48
N THR A 86 -3.56 6.05 -5.85
CA THR A 86 -3.50 6.16 -4.40
C THR A 86 -3.54 7.62 -3.99
N ARG A 87 -4.28 7.91 -2.94
CA ARG A 87 -4.29 9.20 -2.27
C ARG A 87 -3.73 9.02 -0.87
N PHE A 88 -2.73 9.82 -0.53
CA PHE A 88 -2.12 9.81 0.80
C PHE A 88 -2.85 10.79 1.70
N SER A 89 -3.21 10.33 2.91
CA SER A 89 -4.01 11.11 3.87
C SER A 89 -3.24 11.44 5.14
N ALA A 90 -2.26 10.60 5.50
CA ALA A 90 -1.45 10.78 6.70
C ALA A 90 -0.08 10.15 6.49
N MET A 91 0.86 10.53 7.34
CA MET A 91 2.22 10.02 7.30
C MET A 91 2.31 8.66 8.00
N VAL A 92 3.19 7.79 7.50
CA VAL A 92 3.59 6.59 8.22
C VAL A 92 4.85 6.95 9.00
N VAL A 93 4.72 7.15 10.30
CA VAL A 93 5.84 7.46 11.17
C VAL A 93 6.62 6.18 11.45
N VAL A 94 7.96 6.24 11.34
CA VAL A 94 8.82 5.07 11.51
C VAL A 94 9.84 5.33 12.63
N PRO A 95 9.49 5.04 13.90
CA PRO A 95 10.41 5.21 15.01
C PRO A 95 11.65 4.31 14.88
N ALA A 96 12.76 4.73 15.48
CA ALA A 96 13.98 3.93 15.49
C ALA A 96 13.78 2.57 16.17
N ASP A 97 12.96 2.54 17.22
CA ASP A 97 12.68 1.33 17.97
C ASP A 97 11.37 0.72 17.50
N GLY A 98 11.47 -0.47 16.87
CA GLY A 98 10.32 -1.28 16.48
C GLY A 98 9.62 -0.88 15.19
N GLY A 99 9.93 0.28 14.60
CA GLY A 99 9.27 0.71 13.36
C GLY A 99 7.76 0.93 13.50
N ASN A 100 7.02 0.66 12.43
CA ASN A 100 5.56 0.76 12.44
C ASN A 100 4.95 -0.41 11.65
N THR A 101 3.67 -0.63 11.82
CA THR A 101 2.91 -1.65 11.09
C THR A 101 1.85 -0.97 10.24
N VAL A 102 1.74 -1.39 8.98
CA VAL A 102 0.69 -0.92 8.08
C VAL A 102 -0.19 -2.10 7.71
N THR A 103 -1.49 -1.94 7.85
CA THR A 103 -2.48 -2.96 7.45
C THR A 103 -3.17 -2.51 6.19
N VAL A 104 -3.21 -3.37 5.19
CA VAL A 104 -3.90 -3.13 3.93
C VAL A 104 -5.16 -3.98 3.89
N ALA A 105 -6.27 -3.34 3.60
CA ALA A 105 -7.56 -3.99 3.40
C ALA A 105 -8.10 -3.64 2.02
N GLY A 106 -8.86 -4.54 1.43
CA GLY A 106 -9.48 -4.33 0.13
C GLY A 106 -10.91 -4.80 0.11
N THR A 107 -11.69 -4.17 -0.77
CA THR A 107 -13.09 -4.51 -1.00
C THR A 107 -13.38 -4.49 -2.49
N VAL A 108 -14.17 -5.44 -2.98
CA VAL A 108 -14.67 -5.42 -4.35
C VAL A 108 -15.71 -4.31 -4.44
N ALA A 109 -15.31 -3.15 -4.96
CA ALA A 109 -16.17 -1.99 -5.04
C ALA A 109 -17.17 -2.11 -6.18
N GLU A 110 -16.73 -2.67 -7.31
CA GLU A 110 -17.57 -2.77 -8.51
C GLU A 110 -17.06 -3.89 -9.40
N LYS A 111 -17.99 -4.63 -10.00
CA LYS A 111 -17.68 -5.61 -11.05
C LYS A 111 -17.83 -4.91 -12.40
N LEU A 112 -16.78 -4.97 -13.20
CA LEU A 112 -16.70 -4.30 -14.50
C LEU A 112 -16.82 -5.32 -15.64
N GLU A 113 -17.00 -4.84 -16.87
CA GLU A 113 -17.04 -5.69 -18.04
C GLU A 113 -15.68 -6.34 -18.31
N GLY A 114 -15.70 -7.50 -18.96
CA GLY A 114 -14.49 -8.19 -19.38
C GLY A 114 -13.75 -8.85 -18.23
N ASP A 115 -14.48 -9.39 -17.26
CA ASP A 115 -13.91 -10.06 -16.09
C ASP A 115 -12.98 -9.18 -15.27
N ARG A 116 -13.26 -7.88 -15.25
CA ARG A 116 -12.54 -6.90 -14.45
C ARG A 116 -13.29 -6.56 -13.19
N VAL A 117 -12.56 -6.21 -12.17
CA VAL A 117 -13.12 -5.67 -10.92
C VAL A 117 -12.37 -4.41 -10.52
N ARG A 118 -13.08 -3.48 -9.91
CA ARG A 118 -12.47 -2.34 -9.24
C ARG A 118 -12.44 -2.65 -7.75
N LEU A 119 -11.26 -2.52 -7.17
CA LEU A 119 -11.05 -2.68 -5.74
C LEU A 119 -10.88 -1.32 -5.09
N ASP A 120 -11.50 -1.14 -3.93
CA ASP A 120 -11.16 -0.06 -3.02
C ASP A 120 -10.16 -0.58 -2.01
N LEU A 121 -9.09 0.17 -1.77
CA LEU A 121 -8.00 -0.21 -0.89
C LEU A 121 -7.85 0.80 0.24
N LEU A 122 -7.45 0.31 1.39
CA LEU A 122 -7.26 1.12 2.59
C LEU A 122 -6.00 0.68 3.30
N ALA A 123 -5.11 1.62 3.61
CA ALA A 123 -3.94 1.37 4.43
C ALA A 123 -4.06 2.14 5.74
N THR A 124 -3.90 1.45 6.86
CA THR A 124 -4.06 2.01 8.20
C THR A 124 -2.87 1.64 9.08
N THR A 125 -2.65 2.45 10.12
CA THR A 125 -1.65 2.18 11.16
C THR A 125 -2.34 1.87 12.48
N PRO A 126 -1.60 1.29 13.47
CA PRO A 126 -2.22 0.84 14.73
C PRO A 126 -2.90 1.94 15.55
N ASP A 127 -2.53 3.20 15.36
CA ASP A 127 -3.17 4.34 16.02
C ASP A 127 -4.56 4.67 15.45
N GLY A 128 -5.02 3.90 14.46
CA GLY A 128 -6.32 4.11 13.83
C GLY A 128 -6.30 5.10 12.67
N ALA A 129 -5.15 5.66 12.33
CA ALA A 129 -5.05 6.60 11.22
C ALA A 129 -5.17 5.89 9.87
N THR A 130 -5.90 6.51 8.95
CA THR A 130 -5.88 6.12 7.55
C THR A 130 -4.71 6.84 6.87
N VAL A 131 -3.71 6.08 6.42
CA VAL A 131 -2.52 6.68 5.80
C VAL A 131 -2.66 6.81 4.29
N ALA A 132 -3.41 5.91 3.66
CA ALA A 132 -3.67 5.97 2.22
C ALA A 132 -4.97 5.28 1.86
N LYS A 133 -5.60 5.77 0.80
CA LYS A 133 -6.73 5.12 0.12
C LYS A 133 -6.36 4.93 -1.33
N GLY A 134 -6.73 3.78 -1.88
CA GLY A 134 -6.41 3.47 -3.27
C GLY A 134 -7.56 2.85 -4.00
N GLU A 135 -7.43 2.84 -5.33
CA GLU A 135 -8.30 2.09 -6.21
C GLU A 135 -7.42 1.30 -7.17
N ALA A 136 -7.85 0.08 -7.45
CA ALA A 136 -7.17 -0.76 -8.43
C ALA A 136 -8.19 -1.37 -9.37
N VAL A 137 -7.85 -1.44 -10.65
CA VAL A 137 -8.63 -2.21 -11.63
C VAL A 137 -7.83 -3.44 -12.00
N VAL A 138 -8.43 -4.60 -11.80
CA VAL A 138 -7.78 -5.89 -11.96
C VAL A 138 -8.55 -6.71 -12.99
N ALA A 139 -7.83 -7.22 -14.00
CA ALA A 139 -8.39 -8.11 -15.02
C ALA A 139 -8.20 -9.56 -14.55
N LEU A 140 -9.32 -10.20 -14.22
CA LEU A 140 -9.33 -11.58 -13.70
C LEU A 140 -9.79 -12.56 -14.81
N GLY A 141 -9.58 -13.82 -14.58
CA GLY A 141 -10.01 -14.84 -15.53
C GLY A 141 -11.39 -15.42 -15.23
#